data_2f2419e539cbff470a60b3800247a407
#
_entry.id   2f2419e539cbff470a60b3800247a407
#
_cell.length_a   1.000
_cell.length_b   1.000
_cell.length_c   1.000
_cell.angle_alpha   90.00
_cell.angle_beta   90.00
_cell.angle_gamma   90.00
#
_symmetry.space_group_name_H-M   'P 1'
#
loop_
_entity.id
_entity.type
_entity.pdbx_description
1 polymer ?
#
loop_
_entity_poly.entity_id
_entity_poly.type
_entity_poly.pdbx_seq_one_letter_code
_entity_poly.pdbx_strand_id
1 'polypeptide(L)'
;ENGLEALSVLKERGDVISLILLDITMPVMDGYTFLSIVKKDPVFSSIPVIVTTQSDSESDEVAALSHGASDFVAKPYKPQIILHRVASIINLRENAAMVNQLKYDRLTGLYSKEFFFQKVKEELARHPERNYDIICSDIENFKLVNDVFGLPAGDRLLREVADFYQSQVGDKGICGHFNGDQFAILMERRCKYTDEIFMEATARVNALPNAKNVLVKWGIYSIEDRTIPVDQMCDRALLAACGIKGQYGKYFAIYDDRLRSRLLREQAITECMESALKEGQFEIYLQPKYSVKQERLSGAESLIRWNHPEWGLQSPGQFIPLFEQNGFITRLDQYVWDLSLIHISEPTRH
;
A
#
# COMPACT_ATOMS: atom_id res chain seq x y z
N GLU A 1 50.79 4.22 -5.41
CA GLU A 1 51.37 3.96 -6.76
C GLU A 1 51.46 2.45 -7.07
N ASN A 2 50.79 1.60 -6.28
CA ASN A 2 50.70 0.17 -6.50
C ASN A 2 49.35 -0.38 -5.98
N GLY A 3 49.03 -1.65 -6.26
CA GLY A 3 47.77 -2.26 -5.86
C GLY A 3 47.53 -2.34 -4.36
N LEU A 4 48.60 -2.46 -3.55
CA LEU A 4 48.52 -2.51 -2.08
C LEU A 4 48.09 -1.16 -1.49
N GLU A 5 48.70 -0.07 -1.98
CA GLU A 5 48.30 1.29 -1.58
C GLU A 5 46.85 1.59 -1.99
N ALA A 6 46.45 1.16 -3.21
CA ALA A 6 45.09 1.32 -3.69
C ALA A 6 44.07 0.58 -2.82
N LEU A 7 44.39 -0.62 -2.32
CA LEU A 7 43.54 -1.35 -1.35
C LEU A 7 43.40 -0.61 -0.02
N SER A 8 44.47 0.03 0.45
CA SER A 8 44.45 0.83 1.67
C SER A 8 43.53 2.04 1.52
N VAL A 9 43.61 2.76 0.38
CA VAL A 9 42.72 3.87 0.06
C VAL A 9 41.24 3.42 -0.05
N LEU A 10 41.01 2.25 -0.64
CA LEU A 10 39.66 1.67 -0.71
C LEU A 10 39.06 1.38 0.65
N LYS A 11 39.89 0.88 1.58
CA LYS A 11 39.45 0.61 2.97
C LYS A 11 39.12 1.88 3.75
N GLU A 12 39.80 2.98 3.47
CA GLU A 12 39.60 4.26 4.15
C GLU A 12 38.49 5.11 3.54
N ARG A 13 38.31 5.04 2.22
CA ARG A 13 37.45 5.95 1.45
C ARG A 13 36.57 5.25 0.41
N GLY A 14 36.37 3.96 0.50
CA GLY A 14 35.61 3.18 -0.49
C GLY A 14 34.18 3.63 -0.68
N ASP A 15 33.57 4.22 0.34
CA ASP A 15 32.21 4.78 0.34
C ASP A 15 32.03 5.99 -0.62
N VAL A 16 33.11 6.74 -0.88
CA VAL A 16 33.07 7.92 -1.78
C VAL A 16 33.67 7.65 -3.15
N ILE A 17 34.17 6.44 -3.41
CA ILE A 17 34.78 6.07 -4.70
C ILE A 17 33.69 5.57 -5.65
N SER A 18 33.44 6.32 -6.72
CA SER A 18 32.41 5.98 -7.72
C SER A 18 32.91 5.07 -8.82
N LEU A 19 34.23 5.08 -9.13
CA LEU A 19 34.85 4.28 -10.18
C LEU A 19 36.36 4.17 -9.94
N ILE A 20 36.97 3.07 -10.38
CA ILE A 20 38.42 2.83 -10.33
C ILE A 20 38.95 2.78 -11.76
N LEU A 21 39.98 3.59 -12.04
CA LEU A 21 40.80 3.45 -13.24
C LEU A 21 42.07 2.71 -12.87
N LEU A 22 42.24 1.49 -13.41
CA LEU A 22 43.26 0.53 -12.98
C LEU A 22 44.30 0.26 -14.06
N ASP A 23 45.56 0.52 -13.79
CA ASP A 23 46.65 0.02 -14.65
C ASP A 23 46.95 -1.45 -14.32
N ILE A 24 47.13 -2.29 -15.33
CA ILE A 24 47.51 -3.69 -15.14
C ILE A 24 48.98 -3.78 -14.67
N THR A 25 49.84 -2.98 -15.29
CA THR A 25 51.27 -3.06 -15.03
C THR A 25 51.66 -2.16 -13.88
N MET A 26 51.66 -2.71 -12.67
CA MET A 26 52.05 -2.01 -11.44
C MET A 26 53.05 -2.82 -10.65
N PRO A 27 53.98 -2.14 -9.91
CA PRO A 27 54.91 -2.83 -9.03
C PRO A 27 54.20 -3.38 -7.78
N VAL A 28 54.82 -4.33 -7.10
CA VAL A 28 54.39 -4.92 -5.81
C VAL A 28 53.14 -5.78 -5.94
N MET A 29 52.05 -5.22 -6.46
CA MET A 29 50.77 -5.90 -6.74
C MET A 29 50.28 -5.44 -8.11
N ASP A 30 50.12 -6.36 -9.05
CA ASP A 30 49.62 -6.09 -10.38
C ASP A 30 48.11 -5.82 -10.38
N GLY A 31 47.58 -5.26 -11.50
CA GLY A 31 46.20 -4.88 -11.60
C GLY A 31 45.21 -6.06 -11.58
N TYR A 32 45.55 -7.22 -12.12
CA TYR A 32 44.67 -8.39 -12.08
C TYR A 32 44.50 -8.96 -10.68
N THR A 33 45.59 -9.00 -9.90
CA THR A 33 45.56 -9.40 -8.48
C THR A 33 44.70 -8.43 -7.69
N PHE A 34 44.89 -7.12 -7.87
CA PHE A 34 44.06 -6.10 -7.25
C PHE A 34 42.56 -6.25 -7.62
N LEU A 35 42.27 -6.38 -8.92
CA LEU A 35 40.89 -6.56 -9.43
C LEU A 35 40.22 -7.78 -8.83
N SER A 36 40.92 -8.91 -8.76
CA SER A 36 40.41 -10.14 -8.16
C SER A 36 40.10 -9.99 -6.66
N ILE A 37 40.87 -9.22 -5.91
CA ILE A 37 40.60 -8.92 -4.50
C ILE A 37 39.37 -8.04 -4.38
N VAL A 38 39.30 -6.94 -5.13
CA VAL A 38 38.18 -5.99 -5.09
C VAL A 38 36.84 -6.66 -5.49
N LYS A 39 36.85 -7.52 -6.50
CA LYS A 39 35.64 -8.19 -7.00
C LYS A 39 35.14 -9.33 -6.09
N LYS A 40 36.00 -9.87 -5.21
CA LYS A 40 35.61 -10.84 -4.19
C LYS A 40 35.15 -10.21 -2.89
N ASP A 41 35.44 -8.93 -2.66
CA ASP A 41 35.01 -8.22 -1.45
C ASP A 41 33.56 -7.77 -1.56
N PRO A 42 32.65 -8.15 -0.65
CA PRO A 42 31.23 -7.78 -0.70
C PRO A 42 30.98 -6.27 -0.72
N VAL A 43 31.84 -5.47 -0.09
CA VAL A 43 31.72 -4.01 0.01
C VAL A 43 32.17 -3.34 -1.29
N PHE A 44 33.30 -3.79 -1.86
CA PHE A 44 33.94 -3.13 -2.99
C PHE A 44 33.60 -3.73 -4.35
N SER A 45 33.02 -4.95 -4.39
CA SER A 45 32.67 -5.65 -5.63
C SER A 45 31.77 -4.86 -6.58
N SER A 46 30.93 -3.99 -6.02
CA SER A 46 30.00 -3.13 -6.76
C SER A 46 30.68 -1.94 -7.45
N ILE A 47 31.93 -1.57 -7.05
CA ILE A 47 32.62 -0.42 -7.65
C ILE A 47 33.08 -0.81 -9.06
N PRO A 48 32.68 -0.06 -10.10
CA PRO A 48 33.13 -0.34 -11.46
C PRO A 48 34.61 -0.06 -11.62
N VAL A 49 35.27 -0.92 -12.41
CA VAL A 49 36.71 -0.82 -12.68
C VAL A 49 36.93 -0.76 -14.18
N ILE A 50 37.57 0.30 -14.67
CA ILE A 50 38.09 0.42 -16.04
C ILE A 50 39.54 0.04 -16.00
N VAL A 51 39.93 -0.99 -16.75
CA VAL A 51 41.31 -1.43 -16.82
C VAL A 51 42.05 -0.71 -17.96
N THR A 52 43.28 -0.26 -17.71
CA THR A 52 44.16 0.28 -18.78
C THR A 52 45.28 -0.71 -19.10
N THR A 53 45.41 -1.04 -20.41
CA THR A 53 46.40 -2.02 -20.90
C THR A 53 47.42 -1.37 -21.80
N GLN A 54 48.61 -1.99 -21.95
CA GLN A 54 49.62 -1.55 -22.95
C GLN A 54 49.48 -2.21 -24.32
N SER A 55 48.55 -3.15 -24.44
CA SER A 55 48.36 -3.96 -25.66
C SER A 55 46.91 -3.80 -26.12
N ASP A 56 46.76 -3.74 -27.44
CA ASP A 56 45.47 -3.78 -28.17
C ASP A 56 45.08 -5.23 -28.53
N SER A 57 45.65 -6.24 -27.83
CA SER A 57 45.34 -7.62 -28.16
C SER A 57 43.97 -8.03 -27.63
N GLU A 58 43.19 -8.72 -28.45
CA GLU A 58 41.89 -9.29 -28.09
C GLU A 58 41.97 -10.20 -26.82
N SER A 59 43.11 -10.86 -26.63
CA SER A 59 43.37 -11.70 -25.45
C SER A 59 43.42 -10.92 -24.16
N ASP A 60 43.97 -9.71 -24.14
CA ASP A 60 44.11 -8.88 -22.97
C ASP A 60 42.75 -8.24 -22.61
N GLU A 61 41.92 -7.90 -23.61
CA GLU A 61 40.55 -7.45 -23.44
C GLU A 61 39.68 -8.52 -22.77
N VAL A 62 39.71 -9.74 -23.33
CA VAL A 62 38.98 -10.89 -22.79
C VAL A 62 39.46 -11.21 -21.37
N ALA A 63 40.77 -11.14 -21.08
CA ALA A 63 41.32 -11.36 -19.77
C ALA A 63 40.81 -10.32 -18.75
N ALA A 64 40.82 -9.03 -19.08
CA ALA A 64 40.35 -7.97 -18.20
C ALA A 64 38.87 -8.16 -17.84
N LEU A 65 38.01 -8.40 -18.84
CA LEU A 65 36.56 -8.62 -18.64
C LEU A 65 36.29 -9.90 -17.85
N SER A 66 37.03 -10.99 -18.09
CA SER A 66 36.88 -12.25 -17.36
C SER A 66 37.25 -12.14 -15.87
N HIS A 67 38.14 -11.22 -15.51
CA HIS A 67 38.49 -10.90 -14.11
C HIS A 67 37.49 -9.92 -13.45
N GLY A 68 36.44 -9.50 -14.17
CA GLY A 68 35.37 -8.67 -13.63
C GLY A 68 35.58 -7.17 -13.83
N ALA A 69 36.42 -6.75 -14.76
CA ALA A 69 36.48 -5.36 -15.18
C ALA A 69 35.16 -4.95 -15.84
N SER A 70 34.73 -3.72 -15.62
CA SER A 70 33.51 -3.15 -16.24
C SER A 70 33.77 -2.69 -17.67
N ASP A 71 35.02 -2.29 -17.97
CA ASP A 71 35.47 -1.86 -19.29
C ASP A 71 37.01 -1.86 -19.33
N PHE A 72 37.58 -1.68 -20.50
CA PHE A 72 39.03 -1.56 -20.67
C PHE A 72 39.39 -0.45 -21.68
N VAL A 73 40.62 0.06 -21.63
CA VAL A 73 41.16 1.07 -22.56
C VAL A 73 42.64 0.78 -22.83
N ALA A 74 42.99 0.65 -24.09
CA ALA A 74 44.38 0.46 -24.49
C ALA A 74 45.19 1.78 -24.47
N LYS A 75 46.45 1.70 -24.07
CA LYS A 75 47.44 2.82 -24.14
C LYS A 75 48.12 2.85 -25.51
N PRO A 76 48.41 4.03 -26.10
CA PRO A 76 48.15 5.37 -25.60
C PRO A 76 46.68 5.79 -25.86
N TYR A 77 46.02 6.25 -24.83
CA TYR A 77 44.63 6.65 -24.89
C TYR A 77 44.45 8.17 -24.94
N LYS A 78 43.43 8.62 -25.65
CA LYS A 78 43.02 10.03 -25.66
C LYS A 78 42.21 10.28 -24.38
N PRO A 79 42.51 11.35 -23.58
CA PRO A 79 41.76 11.66 -22.35
C PRO A 79 40.24 11.73 -22.57
N GLN A 80 39.79 12.22 -23.69
CA GLN A 80 38.36 12.30 -24.05
C GLN A 80 37.68 10.94 -24.13
N ILE A 81 38.39 9.87 -24.57
CA ILE A 81 37.84 8.51 -24.61
C ILE A 81 37.61 7.98 -23.22
N ILE A 82 38.57 8.18 -22.29
CA ILE A 82 38.43 7.77 -20.89
C ILE A 82 37.25 8.51 -20.23
N LEU A 83 37.20 9.83 -20.38
CA LEU A 83 36.11 10.64 -19.84
C LEU A 83 34.74 10.16 -20.33
N HIS A 84 34.64 9.83 -21.64
CA HIS A 84 33.37 9.33 -22.18
C HIS A 84 32.99 7.95 -21.59
N ARG A 85 33.95 7.02 -21.44
CA ARG A 85 33.69 5.70 -20.84
C ARG A 85 33.34 5.80 -19.37
N VAL A 86 34.03 6.63 -18.61
CA VAL A 86 33.74 6.94 -17.21
C VAL A 86 32.32 7.48 -17.08
N ALA A 87 31.98 8.49 -17.89
CA ALA A 87 30.63 9.07 -17.88
C ALA A 87 29.55 8.03 -18.24
N SER A 88 29.82 7.18 -19.25
CA SER A 88 28.89 6.13 -19.65
C SER A 88 28.63 5.11 -18.54
N ILE A 89 29.69 4.65 -17.85
CA ILE A 89 29.54 3.69 -16.75
C ILE A 89 28.82 4.31 -15.54
N ILE A 90 29.15 5.56 -15.19
CA ILE A 90 28.48 6.28 -14.10
C ILE A 90 26.99 6.45 -14.43
N ASN A 91 26.65 6.92 -15.64
CA ASN A 91 25.26 7.09 -16.09
C ASN A 91 24.49 5.76 -16.06
N LEU A 92 25.09 4.66 -16.53
CA LEU A 92 24.45 3.33 -16.47
C LEU A 92 24.16 2.91 -15.02
N ARG A 93 25.08 3.17 -14.09
CA ARG A 93 24.92 2.86 -12.67
C ARG A 93 23.85 3.73 -12.02
N GLU A 94 23.87 5.02 -12.27
CA GLU A 94 22.85 5.96 -11.79
C GLU A 94 21.46 5.61 -12.31
N ASN A 95 21.36 5.28 -13.60
CA ASN A 95 20.11 4.81 -14.20
C ASN A 95 19.62 3.50 -13.57
N ALA A 96 20.52 2.53 -13.33
CA ALA A 96 20.16 1.28 -12.66
C ALA A 96 19.70 1.53 -11.22
N ALA A 97 20.36 2.41 -10.48
CA ALA A 97 19.97 2.80 -9.14
C ALA A 97 18.61 3.53 -9.15
N MET A 98 18.39 4.43 -10.11
CA MET A 98 17.13 5.15 -10.29
C MET A 98 15.98 4.19 -10.62
N VAL A 99 16.20 3.23 -11.52
CA VAL A 99 15.23 2.18 -11.83
C VAL A 99 14.90 1.34 -10.59
N ASN A 100 15.88 0.98 -9.77
CA ASN A 100 15.63 0.25 -8.53
C ASN A 100 14.84 1.09 -7.52
N GLN A 101 15.12 2.39 -7.41
CA GLN A 101 14.36 3.32 -6.57
C GLN A 101 12.90 3.49 -7.02
N LEU A 102 12.63 3.34 -8.31
CA LEU A 102 11.27 3.36 -8.85
C LEU A 102 10.53 2.04 -8.64
N LYS A 103 11.28 0.91 -8.58
CA LYS A 103 10.70 -0.43 -8.43
C LYS A 103 10.29 -0.75 -7.01
N TYR A 104 11.08 -0.32 -6.03
CA TYR A 104 10.91 -0.73 -4.64
C TYR A 104 10.64 0.47 -3.75
N ASP A 105 9.75 0.28 -2.80
CA ASP A 105 9.55 1.22 -1.70
C ASP A 105 10.79 1.25 -0.79
N ARG A 106 11.30 2.44 -0.52
CA ARG A 106 12.56 2.62 0.22
C ARG A 106 12.47 2.18 1.68
N LEU A 107 11.29 2.26 2.27
CA LEU A 107 11.07 1.94 3.67
C LEU A 107 10.97 0.44 3.89
N THR A 108 10.17 -0.22 3.07
CA THR A 108 9.76 -1.61 3.26
C THR A 108 10.50 -2.61 2.37
N GLY A 109 11.13 -2.15 1.29
CA GLY A 109 11.76 -3.03 0.30
C GLY A 109 10.80 -3.81 -0.59
N LEU A 110 9.48 -3.69 -0.38
CA LEU A 110 8.46 -4.25 -1.26
C LEU A 110 8.36 -3.47 -2.56
N TYR A 111 7.62 -3.99 -3.54
CA TYR A 111 7.38 -3.23 -4.75
C TYR A 111 6.66 -1.91 -4.46
N SER A 112 7.06 -0.85 -5.17
CA SER A 112 6.31 0.40 -5.22
C SER A 112 4.94 0.16 -5.85
N LYS A 113 3.99 1.05 -5.59
CA LYS A 113 2.62 0.96 -6.10
C LYS A 113 2.59 0.74 -7.63
N GLU A 114 3.32 1.56 -8.37
CA GLU A 114 3.37 1.52 -9.84
C GLU A 114 3.99 0.22 -10.35
N PHE A 115 5.07 -0.21 -9.70
CA PHE A 115 5.75 -1.43 -10.11
C PHE A 115 4.96 -2.69 -9.70
N PHE A 116 4.24 -2.64 -8.57
CA PHE A 116 3.28 -3.68 -8.21
C PHE A 116 2.22 -3.86 -9.31
N PHE A 117 1.62 -2.77 -9.79
CA PHE A 117 0.61 -2.83 -10.86
C PHE A 117 1.18 -3.45 -12.14
N GLN A 118 2.40 -3.05 -12.51
CA GLN A 118 3.08 -3.65 -13.66
C GLN A 118 3.30 -5.15 -13.47
N LYS A 119 3.80 -5.57 -12.30
CA LYS A 119 4.06 -6.99 -12.00
C LYS A 119 2.79 -7.83 -11.96
N VAL A 120 1.73 -7.32 -11.40
CA VAL A 120 0.42 -7.97 -11.41
C VAL A 120 -0.06 -8.18 -12.86
N LYS A 121 0.03 -7.13 -13.69
CA LYS A 121 -0.35 -7.22 -15.12
C LYS A 121 0.46 -8.28 -15.86
N GLU A 122 1.78 -8.32 -15.64
CA GLU A 122 2.67 -9.31 -16.21
C GLU A 122 2.31 -10.74 -15.76
N GLU A 123 2.00 -10.93 -14.48
CA GLU A 123 1.65 -12.24 -13.90
C GLU A 123 0.31 -12.73 -14.42
N LEU A 124 -0.71 -11.87 -14.47
CA LEU A 124 -2.02 -12.20 -15.02
C LEU A 124 -1.96 -12.57 -16.51
N ALA A 125 -1.07 -11.94 -17.28
CA ALA A 125 -0.87 -12.25 -18.69
C ALA A 125 -0.09 -13.56 -18.90
N ARG A 126 0.87 -13.86 -18.00
CA ARG A 126 1.70 -15.08 -18.09
C ARG A 126 0.92 -16.35 -17.72
N HIS A 127 -0.03 -16.23 -16.81
CA HIS A 127 -0.82 -17.35 -16.27
C HIS A 127 -2.32 -17.12 -16.43
N PRO A 128 -2.86 -17.14 -17.66
CA PRO A 128 -4.28 -16.89 -17.91
C PRO A 128 -5.20 -17.97 -17.30
N GLU A 129 -4.67 -19.17 -17.05
CA GLU A 129 -5.39 -20.34 -16.50
C GLU A 129 -5.59 -20.27 -14.99
N ARG A 130 -4.85 -19.40 -14.26
CA ARG A 130 -4.91 -19.34 -12.79
C ARG A 130 -5.89 -18.28 -12.33
N ASN A 131 -6.53 -18.56 -11.20
CA ASN A 131 -7.38 -17.59 -10.53
C ASN A 131 -6.59 -16.88 -9.45
N TYR A 132 -6.65 -15.55 -9.46
CA TYR A 132 -5.95 -14.69 -8.53
C TYR A 132 -6.91 -13.83 -7.73
N ASP A 133 -6.49 -13.49 -6.51
CA ASP A 133 -7.12 -12.47 -5.68
C ASP A 133 -6.11 -11.38 -5.36
N ILE A 134 -6.57 -10.13 -5.33
CA ILE A 134 -5.86 -8.99 -4.76
C ILE A 134 -6.34 -8.83 -3.34
N ILE A 135 -5.41 -8.85 -2.40
CA ILE A 135 -5.67 -8.60 -0.98
C ILE A 135 -4.97 -7.31 -0.62
N CYS A 136 -5.74 -6.31 -0.22
CA CYS A 136 -5.18 -5.08 0.34
C CYS A 136 -5.40 -5.05 1.85
N SER A 137 -4.41 -4.54 2.56
CA SER A 137 -4.49 -4.35 4.00
C SER A 137 -4.25 -2.89 4.37
N ASP A 138 -4.87 -2.50 5.49
CA ASP A 138 -4.80 -1.17 6.06
C ASP A 138 -4.69 -1.32 7.59
N ILE A 139 -3.76 -0.59 8.20
CA ILE A 139 -3.52 -0.65 9.66
C ILE A 139 -4.40 0.39 10.34
N GLU A 140 -5.39 -0.07 11.11
CA GLU A 140 -6.29 0.84 11.83
C GLU A 140 -5.51 1.72 12.82
N ASN A 141 -5.79 3.03 12.79
CA ASN A 141 -5.19 4.03 13.67
C ASN A 141 -3.65 4.15 13.57
N PHE A 142 -3.06 3.80 12.42
CA PHE A 142 -1.60 3.92 12.23
C PHE A 142 -1.07 5.32 12.54
N LYS A 143 -1.84 6.37 12.20
CA LYS A 143 -1.49 7.75 12.56
C LYS A 143 -1.30 7.93 14.06
N LEU A 144 -2.15 7.27 14.89
CA LEU A 144 -2.03 7.32 16.34
C LEU A 144 -0.73 6.64 16.83
N VAL A 145 -0.29 5.57 16.14
CA VAL A 145 1.02 4.95 16.44
C VAL A 145 2.14 5.96 16.23
N ASN A 146 2.11 6.70 15.12
CA ASN A 146 3.08 7.74 14.84
C ASN A 146 3.01 8.90 15.83
N ASP A 147 1.82 9.33 16.22
CA ASP A 147 1.61 10.44 17.15
C ASP A 147 2.09 10.09 18.58
N VAL A 148 1.87 8.84 19.03
CA VAL A 148 2.20 8.39 20.40
C VAL A 148 3.66 7.92 20.50
N PHE A 149 4.16 7.18 19.52
CA PHE A 149 5.48 6.52 19.59
C PHE A 149 6.53 7.12 18.66
N GLY A 150 6.13 8.12 17.85
CA GLY A 150 6.98 8.81 16.88
C GLY A 150 7.13 8.06 15.54
N LEU A 151 7.46 8.83 14.49
CA LEU A 151 7.66 8.31 13.13
C LEU A 151 8.61 7.10 13.04
N PRO A 152 9.77 7.06 13.78
CA PRO A 152 10.64 5.91 13.71
C PRO A 152 10.02 4.59 14.21
N ALA A 153 9.01 4.67 15.10
CA ALA A 153 8.30 3.48 15.57
C ALA A 153 7.32 2.97 14.50
N GLY A 154 6.59 3.88 13.85
CA GLY A 154 5.75 3.53 12.71
C GLY A 154 6.54 2.94 11.54
N ASP A 155 7.70 3.53 11.22
CA ASP A 155 8.59 3.00 10.18
C ASP A 155 9.09 1.58 10.49
N ARG A 156 9.42 1.29 11.75
CA ARG A 156 9.77 -0.08 12.15
C ARG A 156 8.61 -1.04 12.01
N LEU A 157 7.42 -0.63 12.45
CA LEU A 157 6.21 -1.43 12.29
C LEU A 157 5.93 -1.76 10.82
N LEU A 158 6.02 -0.78 9.93
CA LEU A 158 5.79 -1.01 8.49
C LEU A 158 6.80 -1.99 7.89
N ARG A 159 8.10 -1.92 8.28
CA ARG A 159 9.10 -2.90 7.86
C ARG A 159 8.78 -4.31 8.36
N GLU A 160 8.44 -4.45 9.64
CA GLU A 160 8.09 -5.75 10.23
C GLU A 160 6.85 -6.37 9.57
N VAL A 161 5.83 -5.55 9.26
CA VAL A 161 4.64 -6.00 8.52
C VAL A 161 4.99 -6.40 7.08
N ALA A 162 5.87 -5.65 6.41
CA ALA A 162 6.35 -5.99 5.08
C ALA A 162 7.09 -7.32 5.04
N ASP A 163 8.02 -7.54 5.97
CA ASP A 163 8.77 -8.79 6.13
C ASP A 163 7.82 -9.97 6.41
N PHE A 164 6.83 -9.74 7.25
CA PHE A 164 5.79 -10.73 7.52
C PHE A 164 5.03 -11.10 6.24
N TYR A 165 4.52 -10.13 5.48
CA TYR A 165 3.79 -10.42 4.23
C TYR A 165 4.68 -11.13 3.21
N GLN A 166 5.91 -10.67 3.02
CA GLN A 166 6.87 -11.32 2.10
C GLN A 166 7.11 -12.78 2.49
N SER A 167 7.24 -13.07 3.79
CA SER A 167 7.44 -14.44 4.30
C SER A 167 6.23 -15.34 4.06
N GLN A 168 4.99 -14.81 4.15
CA GLN A 168 3.77 -15.58 3.94
C GLN A 168 3.52 -15.88 2.46
N VAL A 169 3.84 -14.95 1.60
CA VAL A 169 3.59 -15.04 0.16
C VAL A 169 4.71 -15.81 -0.56
N GLY A 170 5.95 -15.67 -0.11
CA GLY A 170 7.14 -16.31 -0.70
C GLY A 170 7.30 -15.95 -2.18
N ASP A 171 7.85 -16.89 -2.95
CA ASP A 171 8.10 -16.70 -4.39
C ASP A 171 6.84 -16.82 -5.27
N LYS A 172 5.68 -17.14 -4.67
CA LYS A 172 4.43 -17.46 -5.39
C LYS A 172 3.45 -16.29 -5.50
N GLY A 173 3.75 -15.18 -4.87
CA GLY A 173 2.91 -14.01 -4.90
C GLY A 173 3.72 -12.73 -5.04
N ILE A 174 3.02 -11.62 -5.18
CA ILE A 174 3.58 -10.30 -5.38
C ILE A 174 3.11 -9.41 -4.24
N CYS A 175 4.05 -8.78 -3.52
CA CYS A 175 3.75 -7.85 -2.44
C CYS A 175 4.17 -6.44 -2.83
N GLY A 176 3.33 -5.46 -2.52
CA GLY A 176 3.61 -4.04 -2.72
C GLY A 176 3.23 -3.21 -1.50
N HIS A 177 3.95 -2.13 -1.29
CA HIS A 177 3.62 -1.08 -0.33
C HIS A 177 3.18 0.16 -1.09
N PHE A 178 2.02 0.72 -0.75
CA PHE A 178 1.44 1.81 -1.52
C PHE A 178 1.73 3.16 -0.86
N ASN A 179 0.93 3.52 0.13
CA ASN A 179 1.09 4.78 0.84
C ASN A 179 0.78 4.57 2.33
N GLY A 180 1.59 5.17 3.21
CA GLY A 180 1.35 5.13 4.65
C GLY A 180 1.31 3.70 5.17
N ASP A 181 0.14 3.22 5.53
CA ASP A 181 -0.13 1.90 6.14
C ASP A 181 -0.81 0.89 5.20
N GLN A 182 -0.84 1.20 3.90
CA GLN A 182 -1.53 0.38 2.90
C GLN A 182 -0.57 -0.57 2.18
N PHE A 183 -0.87 -1.84 2.22
CA PHE A 183 -0.16 -2.90 1.50
C PHE A 183 -1.10 -3.60 0.53
N ALA A 184 -0.54 -4.13 -0.55
CA ALA A 184 -1.25 -4.94 -1.52
C ALA A 184 -0.51 -6.24 -1.81
N ILE A 185 -1.27 -7.31 -1.97
CA ILE A 185 -0.77 -8.65 -2.24
C ILE A 185 -1.56 -9.23 -3.40
N LEU A 186 -0.87 -9.74 -4.42
CA LEU A 186 -1.46 -10.66 -5.39
C LEU A 186 -1.11 -12.08 -4.98
N MET A 187 -2.10 -12.94 -4.86
CA MET A 187 -1.87 -14.37 -4.64
C MET A 187 -2.86 -15.25 -5.42
N GLU A 188 -2.42 -16.45 -5.74
CA GLU A 188 -3.28 -17.45 -6.36
C GLU A 188 -4.37 -17.88 -5.38
N ARG A 189 -5.63 -17.87 -5.85
CA ARG A 189 -6.79 -18.31 -5.03
C ARG A 189 -6.69 -19.79 -4.76
N ARG A 190 -6.45 -20.17 -3.49
CA ARG A 190 -6.26 -21.55 -3.08
C ARG A 190 -7.30 -22.08 -2.10
N CYS A 191 -7.89 -21.19 -1.32
CA CYS A 191 -8.80 -21.57 -0.25
C CYS A 191 -9.94 -20.55 -0.11
N LYS A 192 -10.94 -20.92 0.67
CA LYS A 192 -11.98 -20.01 1.11
C LYS A 192 -11.43 -19.17 2.26
N TYR A 193 -11.57 -17.86 2.17
CA TYR A 193 -11.18 -16.94 3.24
C TYR A 193 -12.14 -17.06 4.43
N THR A 194 -11.58 -17.06 5.64
CA THR A 194 -12.34 -17.08 6.89
C THR A 194 -11.79 -16.07 7.89
N ASP A 195 -12.60 -15.67 8.87
CA ASP A 195 -12.17 -14.73 9.89
C ASP A 195 -11.01 -15.29 10.74
N GLU A 196 -10.94 -16.63 10.92
CA GLU A 196 -9.87 -17.28 11.67
C GLU A 196 -8.50 -17.07 11.02
N ILE A 197 -8.41 -17.13 9.69
CA ILE A 197 -7.17 -16.90 8.94
C ILE A 197 -6.65 -15.49 9.20
N PHE A 198 -7.52 -14.49 9.11
CA PHE A 198 -7.13 -13.09 9.28
C PHE A 198 -6.96 -12.70 10.76
N MET A 199 -7.68 -13.34 11.66
CA MET A 199 -7.44 -13.22 13.10
C MET A 199 -6.06 -13.75 13.47
N GLU A 200 -5.67 -14.92 12.95
CA GLU A 200 -4.33 -15.48 13.15
C GLU A 200 -3.25 -14.58 12.52
N ALA A 201 -3.48 -14.04 11.33
CA ALA A 201 -2.57 -13.07 10.70
C ALA A 201 -2.41 -11.81 11.55
N THR A 202 -3.51 -11.25 12.11
CA THR A 202 -3.46 -10.13 13.04
C THR A 202 -2.68 -10.49 14.32
N ALA A 203 -2.92 -11.67 14.88
CA ALA A 203 -2.20 -12.12 16.07
C ALA A 203 -0.69 -12.25 15.81
N ARG A 204 -0.29 -12.72 14.64
CA ARG A 204 1.12 -12.79 14.23
C ARG A 204 1.73 -11.40 14.06
N VAL A 205 1.02 -10.45 13.45
CA VAL A 205 1.45 -9.04 13.40
C VAL A 205 1.62 -8.48 14.80
N ASN A 206 0.68 -8.72 15.71
CA ASN A 206 0.76 -8.26 17.11
C ASN A 206 1.86 -8.94 17.94
N ALA A 207 2.37 -10.09 17.50
CA ALA A 207 3.53 -10.73 18.11
C ALA A 207 4.88 -10.07 17.72
N LEU A 208 4.87 -9.19 16.72
CA LEU A 208 6.05 -8.43 16.33
C LEU A 208 6.44 -7.42 17.41
N PRO A 209 7.75 -7.12 17.60
CA PRO A 209 8.23 -6.32 18.74
C PRO A 209 7.60 -4.93 18.86
N ASN A 210 7.27 -4.30 17.74
CA ASN A 210 6.75 -2.92 17.68
C ASN A 210 5.25 -2.82 17.34
N ALA A 211 4.53 -3.94 17.25
CA ALA A 211 3.17 -4.02 16.74
C ALA A 211 2.10 -4.28 17.83
N LYS A 212 2.29 -3.79 19.06
CA LYS A 212 1.34 -4.04 20.15
C LYS A 212 -0.01 -3.37 19.91
N ASN A 213 -1.08 -4.16 19.95
CA ASN A 213 -2.47 -3.73 19.77
C ASN A 213 -2.77 -3.10 18.39
N VAL A 214 -2.09 -3.57 17.36
CA VAL A 214 -2.35 -3.16 15.99
C VAL A 214 -3.52 -3.96 15.44
N LEU A 215 -4.51 -3.27 14.88
CA LEU A 215 -5.63 -3.88 14.15
C LEU A 215 -5.38 -3.71 12.67
N VAL A 216 -5.36 -4.82 11.94
CA VAL A 216 -5.25 -4.81 10.49
C VAL A 216 -6.58 -5.20 9.89
N LYS A 217 -7.04 -4.47 8.89
CA LYS A 217 -8.23 -4.78 8.10
C LYS A 217 -7.80 -5.17 6.71
N TRP A 218 -8.37 -6.28 6.21
CA TRP A 218 -8.07 -6.78 4.88
C TRP A 218 -9.29 -6.68 3.97
N GLY A 219 -9.08 -6.19 2.77
CA GLY A 219 -10.07 -6.24 1.71
C GLY A 219 -9.60 -7.14 0.60
N ILE A 220 -10.49 -7.92 0.05
CA ILE A 220 -10.21 -8.90 -0.97
C ILE A 220 -11.00 -8.57 -2.23
N TYR A 221 -10.33 -8.50 -3.36
CA TYR A 221 -10.93 -8.45 -4.66
C TYR A 221 -10.60 -9.72 -5.46
N SER A 222 -11.60 -10.50 -5.76
CA SER A 222 -11.47 -11.69 -6.59
C SER A 222 -11.43 -11.30 -8.07
N ILE A 223 -10.31 -11.58 -8.75
CA ILE A 223 -10.14 -11.21 -10.15
C ILE A 223 -10.94 -12.19 -11.02
N GLU A 224 -12.08 -11.75 -11.50
CA GLU A 224 -12.92 -12.47 -12.46
C GLU A 224 -12.78 -11.86 -13.86
N ASP A 225 -12.76 -10.56 -13.95
CA ASP A 225 -12.56 -9.79 -15.18
C ASP A 225 -11.15 -9.16 -15.20
N ARG A 226 -10.28 -9.67 -16.07
CA ARG A 226 -8.91 -9.22 -16.25
C ARG A 226 -8.78 -7.97 -17.14
N THR A 227 -9.88 -7.50 -17.73
CA THR A 227 -9.89 -6.26 -18.52
C THR A 227 -9.91 -5.03 -17.63
N ILE A 228 -10.28 -5.19 -16.37
CA ILE A 228 -10.27 -4.13 -15.36
C ILE A 228 -8.82 -3.74 -15.06
N PRO A 229 -8.47 -2.45 -15.05
CA PRO A 229 -7.14 -1.99 -14.66
C PRO A 229 -6.77 -2.41 -13.22
N VAL A 230 -5.49 -2.75 -13.00
CA VAL A 230 -5.01 -3.27 -11.70
C VAL A 230 -5.19 -2.25 -10.57
N ASP A 231 -5.02 -0.98 -10.85
CA ASP A 231 -5.29 0.12 -9.91
C ASP A 231 -6.73 0.07 -9.39
N GLN A 232 -7.71 -0.09 -10.29
CA GLN A 232 -9.12 -0.23 -9.90
C GLN A 232 -9.39 -1.53 -9.13
N MET A 233 -8.68 -2.63 -9.44
CA MET A 233 -8.78 -3.86 -8.66
C MET A 233 -8.31 -3.65 -7.21
N CYS A 234 -7.18 -2.94 -7.05
CA CYS A 234 -6.65 -2.58 -5.73
C CYS A 234 -7.59 -1.62 -4.98
N ASP A 235 -8.13 -0.61 -5.67
CA ASP A 235 -9.09 0.33 -5.07
C ASP A 235 -10.33 -0.39 -4.57
N ARG A 236 -10.84 -1.39 -5.31
CA ARG A 236 -11.96 -2.24 -4.88
C ARG A 236 -11.62 -3.05 -3.63
N ALA A 237 -10.42 -3.64 -3.57
CA ALA A 237 -9.96 -4.33 -2.37
C ALA A 237 -9.84 -3.37 -1.17
N LEU A 238 -9.22 -2.19 -1.34
CA LEU A 238 -9.12 -1.18 -0.28
C LEU A 238 -10.49 -0.70 0.18
N LEU A 239 -11.45 -0.53 -0.74
CA LEU A 239 -12.82 -0.14 -0.42
C LEU A 239 -13.49 -1.19 0.49
N ALA A 240 -13.24 -2.48 0.23
CA ALA A 240 -13.74 -3.55 1.10
C ALA A 240 -13.11 -3.50 2.50
N ALA A 241 -11.80 -3.26 2.62
CA ALA A 241 -11.14 -3.07 3.90
C ALA A 241 -11.70 -1.87 4.67
N CYS A 242 -11.89 -0.74 3.99
CA CYS A 242 -12.46 0.48 4.56
C CYS A 242 -13.87 0.26 5.11
N GLY A 243 -14.70 -0.55 4.42
CA GLY A 243 -16.08 -0.83 4.83
C GLY A 243 -16.23 -1.59 6.15
N ILE A 244 -15.14 -2.11 6.70
CA ILE A 244 -15.13 -2.83 7.99
C ILE A 244 -14.27 -2.13 9.07
N LYS A 245 -13.73 -0.94 8.80
CA LYS A 245 -13.03 -0.15 9.81
C LYS A 245 -13.96 0.18 10.98
N GLY A 246 -13.44 0.14 12.20
CA GLY A 246 -14.22 0.33 13.41
C GLY A 246 -15.13 -0.84 13.80
N GLN A 247 -15.27 -1.88 12.98
CA GLN A 247 -16.08 -3.05 13.31
C GLN A 247 -15.25 -4.06 14.10
N TYR A 248 -15.58 -4.25 15.38
CA TYR A 248 -14.93 -5.24 16.24
C TYR A 248 -15.24 -6.67 15.75
N GLY A 249 -14.24 -7.54 15.78
CA GLY A 249 -14.39 -8.96 15.40
C GLY A 249 -14.49 -9.23 13.89
N LYS A 250 -14.51 -8.19 13.05
CA LYS A 250 -14.38 -8.33 11.59
C LYS A 250 -12.98 -7.98 11.14
N TYR A 251 -12.32 -8.92 10.51
CA TYR A 251 -10.93 -8.76 10.06
C TYR A 251 -10.81 -8.55 8.57
N PHE A 252 -11.71 -9.12 7.76
CA PHE A 252 -11.68 -8.99 6.32
C PHE A 252 -13.06 -8.76 5.70
N ALA A 253 -13.07 -8.26 4.48
CA ALA A 253 -14.25 -8.19 3.63
C ALA A 253 -13.88 -8.50 2.18
N ILE A 254 -14.78 -9.17 1.48
CA ILE A 254 -14.66 -9.40 0.05
C ILE A 254 -15.46 -8.30 -0.66
N TYR A 255 -14.83 -7.67 -1.66
CA TYR A 255 -15.52 -6.68 -2.47
C TYR A 255 -16.64 -7.34 -3.29
N ASP A 256 -17.80 -6.73 -3.25
CA ASP A 256 -18.88 -6.95 -4.20
C ASP A 256 -19.49 -5.61 -4.66
N ASP A 257 -20.22 -5.62 -5.75
CA ASP A 257 -20.83 -4.38 -6.27
C ASP A 257 -21.92 -3.83 -5.34
N ARG A 258 -22.51 -4.68 -4.46
CA ARG A 258 -23.46 -4.24 -3.43
C ARG A 258 -22.77 -3.41 -2.36
N LEU A 259 -21.56 -3.77 -1.98
CA LEU A 259 -20.73 -2.99 -1.05
C LEU A 259 -20.49 -1.59 -1.61
N ARG A 260 -20.08 -1.50 -2.89
CA ARG A 260 -19.88 -0.20 -3.56
C ARG A 260 -21.15 0.63 -3.58
N SER A 261 -22.27 0.02 -3.98
CA SER A 261 -23.56 0.70 -4.05
C SER A 261 -24.01 1.21 -2.68
N ARG A 262 -23.78 0.42 -1.62
CA ARG A 262 -24.07 0.82 -0.24
C ARG A 262 -23.23 2.02 0.18
N LEU A 263 -21.92 1.99 -0.03
CA LEU A 263 -21.01 3.07 0.36
C LEU A 263 -21.32 4.37 -0.39
N LEU A 264 -21.61 4.29 -1.69
CA LEU A 264 -22.06 5.45 -2.45
C LEU A 264 -23.38 6.02 -1.91
N ARG A 265 -24.29 5.15 -1.47
CA ARG A 265 -25.55 5.56 -0.85
C ARG A 265 -25.33 6.24 0.50
N GLU A 266 -24.48 5.67 1.36
CA GLU A 266 -24.11 6.25 2.66
C GLU A 266 -23.44 7.63 2.50
N GLN A 267 -22.57 7.78 1.50
CA GLN A 267 -21.97 9.06 1.17
C GLN A 267 -23.01 10.07 0.72
N ALA A 268 -23.88 9.70 -0.21
CA ALA A 268 -24.93 10.59 -0.70
C ALA A 268 -25.89 11.03 0.43
N ILE A 269 -26.23 10.13 1.36
CA ILE A 269 -27.02 10.45 2.55
C ILE A 269 -26.27 11.48 3.43
N THR A 270 -24.97 11.29 3.65
CA THR A 270 -24.13 12.20 4.47
C THR A 270 -24.03 13.59 3.85
N GLU A 271 -23.89 13.66 2.53
CA GLU A 271 -23.79 14.92 1.79
C GLU A 271 -25.06 15.77 1.85
N CYS A 272 -26.24 15.13 1.86
CA CYS A 272 -27.53 15.84 1.83
C CYS A 272 -28.24 15.95 3.18
N MET A 273 -27.79 15.29 4.26
CA MET A 273 -28.49 15.25 5.56
C MET A 273 -28.74 16.64 6.18
N GLU A 274 -27.78 17.56 6.04
CA GLU A 274 -27.88 18.93 6.56
C GLU A 274 -28.93 19.77 5.81
N SER A 275 -28.94 19.71 4.49
CA SER A 275 -29.93 20.40 3.65
C SER A 275 -31.29 19.79 3.84
N ALA A 276 -31.40 18.46 3.91
CA ALA A 276 -32.63 17.76 4.15
C ALA A 276 -33.33 18.19 5.46
N LEU A 277 -32.52 18.40 6.52
CA LEU A 277 -33.05 18.88 7.79
C LEU A 277 -33.58 20.32 7.67
N LYS A 278 -32.85 21.21 7.00
CA LYS A 278 -33.22 22.62 6.80
C LYS A 278 -34.44 22.79 5.90
N GLU A 279 -34.58 21.91 4.92
CA GLU A 279 -35.67 21.94 3.95
C GLU A 279 -36.95 21.21 4.44
N GLY A 280 -36.92 20.65 5.66
CA GLY A 280 -38.07 19.98 6.24
C GLY A 280 -38.42 18.66 5.58
N GLN A 281 -37.45 17.96 5.01
CA GLN A 281 -37.68 16.68 4.32
C GLN A 281 -37.92 15.51 5.30
N PHE A 282 -37.68 15.72 6.61
CA PHE A 282 -37.98 14.72 7.65
C PHE A 282 -39.40 14.94 8.18
N GLU A 283 -40.21 13.91 8.07
CA GLU A 283 -41.62 13.88 8.45
C GLU A 283 -41.88 12.92 9.59
N ILE A 284 -42.85 13.19 10.45
CA ILE A 284 -43.27 12.33 11.55
C ILE A 284 -44.51 11.59 11.17
N TYR A 285 -44.47 10.28 11.21
CA TYR A 285 -45.62 9.39 11.06
C TYR A 285 -45.99 8.84 12.44
N LEU A 286 -47.28 8.91 12.78
CA LEU A 286 -47.81 8.41 14.03
C LEU A 286 -48.41 7.02 13.82
N GLN A 287 -47.83 6.02 14.49
CA GLN A 287 -48.36 4.67 14.54
C GLN A 287 -49.26 4.51 15.77
N PRO A 288 -50.57 4.31 15.62
CA PRO A 288 -51.47 4.20 16.78
C PRO A 288 -51.18 2.93 17.59
N LYS A 289 -51.12 3.08 18.93
CA LYS A 289 -51.05 1.98 19.89
C LYS A 289 -52.44 1.76 20.51
N TYR A 290 -52.99 0.55 20.36
CA TYR A 290 -54.27 0.17 20.88
C TYR A 290 -54.14 -0.70 22.10
N SER A 291 -54.82 -0.33 23.19
CA SER A 291 -54.88 -1.14 24.40
C SER A 291 -55.91 -2.24 24.28
N VAL A 292 -55.47 -3.49 24.20
CA VAL A 292 -56.33 -4.66 24.12
C VAL A 292 -57.20 -4.81 25.37
N LYS A 293 -56.70 -4.40 26.57
CA LYS A 293 -57.45 -4.47 27.83
C LYS A 293 -58.52 -3.42 27.96
N GLN A 294 -58.32 -2.24 27.39
CA GLN A 294 -59.24 -1.10 27.49
C GLN A 294 -60.05 -0.87 26.23
N GLU A 295 -59.79 -1.68 25.20
CA GLU A 295 -60.43 -1.60 23.87
C GLU A 295 -60.45 -0.17 23.28
N ARG A 296 -59.37 0.60 23.54
CA ARG A 296 -59.27 1.99 23.06
C ARG A 296 -57.83 2.34 22.69
N LEU A 297 -57.73 3.42 21.93
CA LEU A 297 -56.46 4.03 21.59
C LEU A 297 -55.74 4.46 22.88
N SER A 298 -54.54 3.99 23.13
CA SER A 298 -53.72 4.27 24.31
C SER A 298 -52.61 5.26 24.07
N GLY A 299 -52.30 5.54 22.81
CA GLY A 299 -51.22 6.44 22.41
C GLY A 299 -50.82 6.23 20.94
N ALA A 300 -49.76 6.86 20.54
CA ALA A 300 -49.14 6.64 19.23
C ALA A 300 -47.63 6.59 19.38
N GLU A 301 -46.98 5.86 18.50
CA GLU A 301 -45.51 5.88 18.37
C GLU A 301 -45.12 6.82 17.24
N SER A 302 -44.21 7.73 17.52
CA SER A 302 -43.71 8.68 16.53
C SER A 302 -42.57 8.01 15.76
N LEU A 303 -42.78 7.84 14.46
CA LEU A 303 -41.86 7.20 13.55
C LEU A 303 -41.40 8.20 12.50
N ILE A 304 -40.12 8.51 12.51
CA ILE A 304 -39.55 9.41 11.50
C ILE A 304 -39.49 8.74 10.14
N ARG A 305 -39.70 9.52 9.10
CA ARG A 305 -39.54 9.17 7.68
C ARG A 305 -38.79 10.30 7.01
N TRP A 306 -37.96 9.98 6.01
CA TRP A 306 -37.27 10.97 5.21
C TRP A 306 -37.88 10.96 3.79
N ASN A 307 -38.54 12.03 3.44
CA ASN A 307 -39.13 12.21 2.11
C ASN A 307 -38.12 12.94 1.21
N HIS A 308 -37.20 12.17 0.63
CA HIS A 308 -36.17 12.72 -0.24
C HIS A 308 -36.73 13.00 -1.65
N PRO A 309 -36.40 14.16 -2.26
CA PRO A 309 -36.96 14.55 -3.56
C PRO A 309 -36.74 13.54 -4.69
N GLU A 310 -35.55 12.92 -4.74
CA GLU A 310 -35.21 11.97 -5.80
C GLU A 310 -35.44 10.51 -5.38
N TRP A 311 -35.25 10.19 -4.12
CA TRP A 311 -35.28 8.79 -3.62
C TRP A 311 -36.65 8.41 -3.06
N GLY A 312 -37.57 9.39 -2.92
CA GLY A 312 -38.86 9.18 -2.29
C GLY A 312 -38.77 8.89 -0.80
N LEU A 313 -39.75 8.22 -0.26
CA LEU A 313 -39.87 7.96 1.18
C LEU A 313 -38.87 6.92 1.65
N GLN A 314 -37.92 7.34 2.50
CA GLN A 314 -36.86 6.50 3.07
C GLN A 314 -37.23 6.03 4.48
N SER A 315 -36.99 4.74 4.76
CA SER A 315 -37.23 4.17 6.09
C SER A 315 -36.10 4.50 7.05
N PRO A 316 -36.35 4.58 8.37
CA PRO A 316 -35.34 4.88 9.39
C PRO A 316 -34.10 3.98 9.34
N GLY A 317 -34.28 2.70 9.04
CA GLY A 317 -33.19 1.74 8.93
C GLY A 317 -32.13 2.06 7.85
N GLN A 318 -32.45 2.96 6.91
CA GLN A 318 -31.53 3.37 5.85
C GLN A 318 -30.61 4.54 6.23
N PHE A 319 -30.98 5.38 7.21
CA PHE A 319 -30.22 6.57 7.56
C PHE A 319 -29.91 6.69 9.06
N ILE A 320 -30.75 6.15 9.97
CA ILE A 320 -30.50 6.25 11.43
C ILE A 320 -29.12 5.67 11.82
N PRO A 321 -28.72 4.45 11.39
CA PRO A 321 -27.43 3.90 11.76
C PRO A 321 -26.24 4.79 11.35
N LEU A 322 -26.37 5.45 10.20
CA LEU A 322 -25.35 6.38 9.70
C LEU A 322 -25.33 7.68 10.51
N PHE A 323 -26.49 8.20 10.90
CA PHE A 323 -26.63 9.41 11.71
C PHE A 323 -26.13 9.19 13.14
N GLU A 324 -26.25 7.98 13.68
CA GLU A 324 -25.67 7.57 14.96
C GLU A 324 -24.13 7.56 14.87
N GLN A 325 -23.57 6.99 13.78
CA GLN A 325 -22.12 6.91 13.60
C GLN A 325 -21.47 8.29 13.42
N ASN A 326 -22.09 9.20 12.71
CA ASN A 326 -21.55 10.54 12.44
C ASN A 326 -22.00 11.62 13.44
N GLY A 327 -22.82 11.25 14.46
CA GLY A 327 -23.32 12.16 15.50
C GLY A 327 -24.46 13.07 15.07
N PHE A 328 -24.94 12.98 13.83
CA PHE A 328 -26.04 13.80 13.33
C PHE A 328 -27.40 13.45 13.99
N ILE A 329 -27.50 12.27 14.57
CA ILE A 329 -28.71 11.78 15.27
C ILE A 329 -29.21 12.77 16.30
N THR A 330 -28.34 13.42 17.08
CA THR A 330 -28.70 14.41 18.12
C THR A 330 -29.47 15.60 17.51
N ARG A 331 -29.07 16.06 16.35
CA ARG A 331 -29.72 17.17 15.63
C ARG A 331 -31.07 16.75 15.08
N LEU A 332 -31.15 15.52 14.58
CA LEU A 332 -32.40 14.95 14.11
C LEU A 332 -33.40 14.78 15.25
N ASP A 333 -32.96 14.27 16.42
CA ASP A 333 -33.81 14.10 17.60
C ASP A 333 -34.36 15.46 18.07
N GLN A 334 -33.53 16.50 18.13
CA GLN A 334 -33.98 17.83 18.49
C GLN A 334 -35.04 18.34 17.50
N TYR A 335 -34.81 18.14 16.21
CA TYR A 335 -35.80 18.51 15.17
C TYR A 335 -37.14 17.74 15.32
N VAL A 336 -37.07 16.45 15.64
CA VAL A 336 -38.27 15.61 15.90
C VAL A 336 -39.04 16.09 17.12
N TRP A 337 -38.33 16.50 18.20
CA TRP A 337 -38.96 17.05 19.39
C TRP A 337 -39.68 18.36 19.07
N ASP A 338 -39.03 19.27 18.36
CA ASP A 338 -39.64 20.55 17.97
C ASP A 338 -40.92 20.34 17.14
N LEU A 339 -40.85 19.45 16.15
CA LEU A 339 -42.03 19.09 15.34
C LEU A 339 -43.16 18.45 16.16
N SER A 340 -42.81 17.56 17.11
CA SER A 340 -43.82 16.88 17.95
C SER A 340 -44.52 17.85 18.88
N LEU A 341 -43.78 18.81 19.45
CA LEU A 341 -44.33 19.85 20.34
C LEU A 341 -45.28 20.82 19.59
N ILE A 342 -44.94 21.19 18.37
CA ILE A 342 -45.82 22.04 17.50
C ILE A 342 -47.13 21.33 17.23
N HIS A 343 -47.15 20.03 16.93
CA HIS A 343 -48.37 19.26 16.67
C HIS A 343 -49.25 19.04 17.91
N ILE A 344 -48.67 19.09 19.12
CA ILE A 344 -49.43 19.02 20.38
C ILE A 344 -50.04 20.37 20.73
N SER A 345 -49.38 21.48 20.42
CA SER A 345 -49.83 22.83 20.76
C SER A 345 -50.80 23.47 19.77
N GLU A 346 -50.82 22.99 18.49
CA GLU A 346 -51.79 23.42 17.48
C GLU A 346 -52.75 22.27 17.11
N PRO A 347 -53.84 22.05 17.84
CA PRO A 347 -54.85 21.10 17.41
C PRO A 347 -55.45 21.61 16.10
N THR A 348 -55.26 20.87 15.00
CA THR A 348 -55.85 21.11 13.70
C THR A 348 -57.35 21.29 13.86
N ARG A 349 -57.83 22.51 13.67
CA ARG A 349 -59.27 22.79 13.45
C ARG A 349 -59.63 22.22 12.08
N HIS A 350 -60.39 21.14 12.08
CA HIS A 350 -61.26 20.73 10.97
C HIS A 350 -62.70 20.84 11.40
#